data_ee253997fcb7fc4e0dc46687000c914e
#
_entry.id   ee253997fcb7fc4e0dc46687000c914e
#
_cell.length_a   1.000
_cell.length_b   1.000
_cell.length_c   1.000
_cell.angle_alpha   90.00
_cell.angle_beta   90.00
_cell.angle_gamma   90.00
#
_symmetry.space_group_name_H-M   'P 1'
#
loop_
_entity.id
_entity.type
_entity.pdbx_description
1 polymer ?
#
loop_
_entity_poly.entity_id
_entity_poly.type
_entity_poly.pdbx_seq_one_letter_code
_entity_poly.pdbx_strand_id
1 'polypeptide(L)'
;MALSSAFKKSSLLLLGLLSCAGLTRADNPIVQNIYTADPAPVVHDGRVYLFTGHDENGSTYYTMKDWRLFSSADMVNWWHHGSPMGLPTFSWADLNAWAGQVIARNGKFYYYVPVRHKQTGTMAIGVGVSNNITGPYKDALGHPLVENSAIDPTVYIDDNGQAYLYWGNPGLWYVKLNQDMISYSGSVTQVQLTVGGFGKPNTGSSAVSSFDEAPWVYKRNGLYYMIFAGNCCSENIRYSIGSSITGPWTYNGVIMPTQGASFTNHPGIIDFGGRSYFFYHNGALPGGSGYTRSVAVEEFTYNSDGTIPQITMTTGGPRQIGTLDPYSRQEAETIAWSSGIDIESASDGGIHVAFINNGDYIKVKGVAFGNGASGFTAQVASATSGGTIELHLDSKSGTVIGTCVVPSTGGWQVWKTVNCSIKNAQSTHDLFFVFTGSGSDYLFNFDWWQFS
;
A
#
# COMPACT_ATOMS: atom_id res chain seq x y z
N MET A 1 35.05 72.11 27.49
CA MET A 1 35.01 71.73 26.03
C MET A 1 35.52 70.31 25.92
N ALA A 2 34.61 69.36 25.74
CA ALA A 2 34.96 67.99 25.43
C ALA A 2 33.85 67.45 24.50
N LEU A 3 34.21 67.18 23.25
CA LEU A 3 33.37 66.58 22.23
C LEU A 3 33.31 65.06 22.44
N SER A 4 32.11 64.52 22.63
CA SER A 4 31.89 63.09 22.61
C SER A 4 31.41 62.66 21.20
N SER A 5 32.20 61.80 20.56
CA SER A 5 31.85 61.16 19.27
C SER A 5 30.97 59.91 19.56
N ALA A 6 29.76 59.90 19.07
CA ALA A 6 28.87 58.77 19.10
C ALA A 6 29.15 57.83 17.94
N PHE A 7 29.61 56.60 18.20
CA PHE A 7 29.68 55.52 17.23
C PHE A 7 28.27 54.90 17.05
N LYS A 8 27.71 55.05 15.88
CA LYS A 8 26.50 54.26 15.47
C LYS A 8 26.93 52.85 15.06
N LYS A 9 26.57 51.87 15.86
CA LYS A 9 26.61 50.45 15.45
C LYS A 9 25.43 50.13 14.53
N SER A 10 25.70 49.90 13.27
CA SER A 10 24.72 49.35 12.32
C SER A 10 24.65 47.83 12.55
N SER A 11 23.55 47.35 13.11
CA SER A 11 23.23 45.93 13.18
C SER A 11 22.65 45.49 11.82
N LEU A 12 23.42 44.75 11.05
CA LEU A 12 22.91 44.04 9.89
C LEU A 12 22.03 42.87 10.39
N LEU A 13 20.74 42.98 10.28
CA LEU A 13 19.79 41.87 10.43
C LEU A 13 19.91 40.98 9.19
N LEU A 14 20.59 39.84 9.34
CA LEU A 14 20.57 38.78 8.34
C LEU A 14 19.18 38.11 8.44
N LEU A 15 18.22 38.50 7.58
CA LEU A 15 16.99 37.76 7.38
C LEU A 15 17.37 36.46 6.66
N GLY A 16 17.50 35.38 7.41
CA GLY A 16 17.51 34.05 6.85
C GLY A 16 16.14 33.75 6.21
N LEU A 17 16.11 33.74 4.89
CA LEU A 17 15.00 33.13 4.15
C LEU A 17 14.96 31.64 4.47
N LEU A 18 14.18 31.25 5.49
CA LEU A 18 13.69 29.88 5.57
C LEU A 18 12.78 29.67 4.35
N SER A 19 13.32 29.05 3.31
CA SER A 19 12.50 28.42 2.30
C SER A 19 11.68 27.34 3.01
N CYS A 20 10.40 27.59 3.25
CA CYS A 20 9.44 26.50 3.51
C CYS A 20 9.42 25.64 2.24
N ALA A 21 10.31 24.67 2.14
CA ALA A 21 10.11 23.56 1.22
C ALA A 21 8.77 22.96 1.61
N GLY A 22 7.74 23.12 0.80
CA GLY A 22 6.44 22.48 1.00
C GLY A 22 6.71 20.98 1.16
N LEU A 23 6.22 20.38 2.26
CA LEU A 23 6.39 18.95 2.49
C LEU A 23 5.75 18.19 1.33
N THR A 24 6.54 17.42 0.62
CA THR A 24 6.07 16.53 -0.45
C THR A 24 5.06 15.56 0.13
N ARG A 25 3.94 15.36 -0.58
CA ARG A 25 2.85 14.45 -0.20
C ARG A 25 2.71 13.34 -1.24
N ALA A 26 2.20 12.18 -0.83
CA ALA A 26 1.76 11.15 -1.75
C ALA A 26 0.64 11.67 -2.66
N ASP A 27 0.40 10.97 -3.75
CA ASP A 27 -0.83 11.11 -4.54
C ASP A 27 -1.72 9.89 -4.23
N ASN A 28 -3.01 10.10 -3.98
CA ASN A 28 -3.99 9.02 -3.81
C ASN A 28 -4.82 8.84 -5.09
N PRO A 29 -5.09 7.59 -5.52
CA PRO A 29 -4.61 6.31 -4.98
C PRO A 29 -3.11 6.12 -5.13
N ILE A 30 -2.49 5.37 -4.19
CA ILE A 30 -1.03 5.17 -4.14
C ILE A 30 -0.49 4.17 -5.17
N VAL A 31 -1.36 3.43 -5.86
CA VAL A 31 -1.06 2.52 -6.97
C VAL A 31 -1.99 2.88 -8.13
N GLN A 32 -1.44 3.05 -9.35
CA GLN A 32 -2.22 3.55 -10.48
C GLN A 32 -2.26 2.61 -11.68
N ASN A 33 -1.32 1.67 -11.78
CA ASN A 33 -1.18 0.76 -12.93
C ASN A 33 -2.06 -0.49 -12.87
N ILE A 34 -2.55 -0.83 -11.67
CA ILE A 34 -3.48 -1.96 -11.44
C ILE A 34 -4.54 -1.57 -10.40
N TYR A 35 -5.68 -2.27 -10.42
CA TYR A 35 -6.70 -2.11 -9.38
C TYR A 35 -6.33 -2.92 -8.13
N THR A 36 -6.34 -2.25 -6.98
CA THR A 36 -5.95 -2.81 -5.68
C THR A 36 -7.05 -2.60 -4.66
N ALA A 37 -7.24 -3.58 -3.79
CA ALA A 37 -8.30 -3.54 -2.78
C ALA A 37 -7.79 -4.05 -1.42
N ASP A 38 -8.57 -3.83 -0.38
CA ASP A 38 -8.43 -4.49 0.93
C ASP A 38 -7.02 -4.36 1.50
N PRO A 39 -6.55 -3.12 1.80
CA PRO A 39 -5.17 -2.87 2.19
C PRO A 39 -4.84 -3.47 3.55
N ALA A 40 -3.78 -4.28 3.61
CA ALA A 40 -3.25 -4.87 4.84
C ALA A 40 -1.78 -4.44 5.05
N PRO A 41 -1.54 -3.26 5.64
CA PRO A 41 -0.19 -2.78 5.89
C PRO A 41 0.47 -3.48 7.06
N VAL A 42 1.79 -3.72 6.95
CA VAL A 42 2.64 -4.22 8.04
C VAL A 42 3.97 -3.49 8.03
N VAL A 43 4.48 -3.11 9.22
CA VAL A 43 5.80 -2.50 9.37
C VAL A 43 6.83 -3.59 9.65
N HIS A 44 7.89 -3.63 8.83
CA HIS A 44 9.00 -4.55 9.00
C HIS A 44 10.30 -3.91 8.52
N ASP A 45 11.38 -4.06 9.30
CA ASP A 45 12.73 -3.57 9.00
C ASP A 45 12.78 -2.13 8.43
N GLY A 46 12.07 -1.20 9.10
CA GLY A 46 12.07 0.21 8.73
C GLY A 46 11.31 0.55 7.44
N ARG A 47 10.48 -0.34 6.93
CA ARG A 47 9.61 -0.14 5.78
C ARG A 47 8.16 -0.52 6.10
N VAL A 48 7.23 0.09 5.39
CA VAL A 48 5.84 -0.37 5.32
C VAL A 48 5.73 -1.32 4.14
N TYR A 49 5.23 -2.51 4.38
CA TYR A 49 4.83 -3.48 3.36
C TYR A 49 3.31 -3.48 3.31
N LEU A 50 2.76 -3.29 2.13
CA LEU A 50 1.33 -3.21 1.89
C LEU A 50 0.90 -4.40 1.03
N PHE A 51 0.19 -5.33 1.64
CA PHE A 51 -0.49 -6.42 0.95
C PHE A 51 -1.86 -5.95 0.52
N THR A 52 -2.26 -6.27 -0.69
CA THR A 52 -3.57 -5.90 -1.24
C THR A 52 -4.19 -7.08 -1.97
N GLY A 53 -5.51 -7.09 -2.06
CA GLY A 53 -6.20 -7.81 -3.11
C GLY A 53 -5.94 -7.17 -4.47
N HIS A 54 -6.22 -7.91 -5.55
CA HIS A 54 -6.07 -7.46 -6.93
C HIS A 54 -7.39 -7.69 -7.67
N ASP A 55 -8.13 -6.62 -7.89
CA ASP A 55 -9.34 -6.65 -8.72
C ASP A 55 -8.93 -6.79 -10.19
N GLU A 56 -9.42 -7.81 -10.88
CA GLU A 56 -9.14 -8.03 -12.30
C GLU A 56 -9.72 -6.91 -13.17
N ASN A 57 -9.00 -6.52 -14.21
CA ASN A 57 -9.44 -5.49 -15.14
C ASN A 57 -10.82 -5.81 -15.76
N GLY A 58 -11.71 -4.82 -15.79
CA GLY A 58 -13.05 -4.97 -16.34
C GLY A 58 -14.01 -5.83 -15.51
N SER A 59 -13.66 -6.12 -14.25
CA SER A 59 -14.53 -6.88 -13.36
C SER A 59 -15.86 -6.21 -13.11
N THR A 60 -16.89 -7.04 -13.06
CA THR A 60 -18.27 -6.67 -12.67
C THR A 60 -18.70 -7.39 -11.39
N TYR A 61 -17.75 -8.04 -10.73
CA TYR A 61 -17.88 -8.73 -9.45
C TYR A 61 -16.49 -8.76 -8.78
N TYR A 62 -16.36 -9.22 -7.55
CA TYR A 62 -15.09 -9.36 -6.81
C TYR A 62 -14.20 -10.47 -7.40
N THR A 63 -13.79 -10.32 -8.66
CA THR A 63 -12.95 -11.29 -9.35
C THR A 63 -11.49 -11.02 -9.03
N MET A 64 -10.95 -11.84 -8.15
CA MET A 64 -9.57 -11.71 -7.65
C MET A 64 -8.90 -13.08 -7.68
N LYS A 65 -7.66 -13.14 -8.19
CA LYS A 65 -6.92 -14.40 -8.41
C LYS A 65 -5.60 -14.46 -7.64
N ASP A 66 -5.07 -13.33 -7.27
CA ASP A 66 -3.81 -13.21 -6.55
C ASP A 66 -3.82 -11.98 -5.62
N TRP A 67 -2.78 -11.89 -4.80
CA TRP A 67 -2.51 -10.75 -3.95
C TRP A 67 -1.28 -10.03 -4.44
N ARG A 68 -1.25 -8.72 -4.27
CA ARG A 68 -0.14 -7.86 -4.65
C ARG A 68 0.59 -7.34 -3.43
N LEU A 69 1.87 -7.08 -3.60
CA LEU A 69 2.72 -6.55 -2.54
C LEU A 69 3.44 -5.30 -3.00
N PHE A 70 3.37 -4.28 -2.17
CA PHE A 70 4.09 -3.02 -2.33
C PHE A 70 4.88 -2.72 -1.07
N SER A 71 5.95 -1.92 -1.16
CA SER A 71 6.62 -1.42 0.03
C SER A 71 7.09 0.01 -0.13
N SER A 72 7.13 0.75 0.98
CA SER A 72 7.62 2.13 1.01
C SER A 72 8.46 2.37 2.27
N ALA A 73 9.56 3.10 2.12
CA ALA A 73 10.34 3.62 3.24
C ALA A 73 9.90 5.04 3.63
N ASP A 74 9.14 5.73 2.77
CA ASP A 74 8.84 7.15 2.90
C ASP A 74 7.34 7.49 2.81
N MET A 75 6.47 6.50 2.62
CA MET A 75 5.01 6.60 2.48
C MET A 75 4.53 7.30 1.20
N VAL A 76 5.41 7.59 0.26
CA VAL A 76 5.12 8.33 -0.97
C VAL A 76 5.54 7.57 -2.22
N ASN A 77 6.75 7.01 -2.21
CA ASN A 77 7.28 6.19 -3.28
C ASN A 77 7.07 4.72 -2.92
N TRP A 78 6.30 3.99 -3.72
CA TRP A 78 5.91 2.60 -3.46
C TRP A 78 6.55 1.67 -4.47
N TRP A 79 7.40 0.76 -3.98
CA TRP A 79 7.99 -0.29 -4.79
C TRP A 79 7.02 -1.47 -4.90
N HIS A 80 6.62 -1.82 -6.11
CA HIS A 80 5.80 -2.99 -6.41
C HIS A 80 6.68 -4.24 -6.47
N HIS A 81 6.33 -5.27 -5.70
CA HIS A 81 7.07 -6.55 -5.63
C HIS A 81 6.40 -7.68 -6.44
N GLY A 82 5.35 -7.38 -7.20
CA GLY A 82 4.56 -8.40 -7.90
C GLY A 82 3.58 -9.12 -6.99
N SER A 83 3.33 -10.39 -7.30
CA SER A 83 2.41 -11.25 -6.56
C SER A 83 3.20 -12.22 -5.66
N PRO A 84 3.15 -12.06 -4.33
CA PRO A 84 3.81 -12.98 -3.41
C PRO A 84 3.08 -14.33 -3.27
N MET A 85 1.79 -14.38 -3.66
CA MET A 85 0.93 -15.54 -3.55
C MET A 85 -0.33 -15.39 -4.43
N GLY A 86 -0.87 -16.48 -4.94
CA GLY A 86 -2.12 -16.51 -5.69
C GLY A 86 -2.92 -17.78 -5.43
N LEU A 87 -4.11 -17.89 -6.03
CA LEU A 87 -5.00 -19.04 -5.88
C LEU A 87 -4.31 -20.40 -6.11
N PRO A 88 -3.39 -20.55 -7.09
CA PRO A 88 -2.70 -21.83 -7.30
C PRO A 88 -1.84 -22.31 -6.13
N THR A 89 -1.54 -21.44 -5.16
CA THR A 89 -0.83 -21.81 -3.94
C THR A 89 -1.62 -22.86 -3.13
N PHE A 90 -2.97 -22.75 -3.14
CA PHE A 90 -3.86 -23.63 -2.39
C PHE A 90 -4.49 -24.66 -3.33
N SER A 91 -3.97 -25.88 -3.32
CA SER A 91 -4.46 -26.98 -4.18
C SER A 91 -5.93 -27.33 -3.98
N TRP A 92 -6.51 -26.94 -2.84
CA TRP A 92 -7.89 -27.16 -2.43
C TRP A 92 -8.82 -25.97 -2.72
N ALA A 93 -8.29 -24.82 -3.19
CA ALA A 93 -9.07 -23.62 -3.54
C ALA A 93 -9.23 -23.45 -5.05
N ASP A 94 -10.19 -22.63 -5.48
CA ASP A 94 -10.44 -22.36 -6.89
C ASP A 94 -10.79 -20.90 -7.23
N LEU A 95 -11.34 -20.11 -6.30
CA LEU A 95 -11.79 -18.74 -6.54
C LEU A 95 -11.58 -17.84 -5.31
N ASN A 96 -11.75 -16.54 -5.51
CA ASN A 96 -11.95 -15.55 -4.48
C ASN A 96 -10.71 -15.33 -3.59
N ALA A 97 -9.59 -14.91 -4.20
CA ALA A 97 -8.41 -14.45 -3.49
C ALA A 97 -8.67 -13.08 -2.81
N TRP A 98 -9.55 -13.06 -1.78
CA TRP A 98 -10.06 -11.83 -1.17
C TRP A 98 -9.17 -11.31 -0.04
N ALA A 99 -9.67 -10.36 0.75
CA ALA A 99 -8.94 -9.61 1.77
C ALA A 99 -8.17 -10.51 2.76
N GLY A 100 -6.87 -10.35 2.87
CA GLY A 100 -6.03 -11.13 3.78
C GLY A 100 -5.05 -10.26 4.55
N GLN A 101 -4.44 -10.82 5.62
CA GLN A 101 -3.47 -10.11 6.43
C GLN A 101 -2.24 -10.95 6.75
N VAL A 102 -1.06 -10.29 6.73
CA VAL A 102 0.22 -10.89 7.09
C VAL A 102 0.63 -10.51 8.51
N ILE A 103 1.22 -11.45 9.23
CA ILE A 103 1.89 -11.19 10.51
C ILE A 103 3.23 -11.94 10.57
N ALA A 104 4.21 -11.33 11.24
CA ALA A 104 5.52 -11.91 11.48
C ALA A 104 5.58 -12.63 12.84
N ARG A 105 6.18 -13.82 12.90
CA ARG A 105 6.51 -14.52 14.14
C ARG A 105 7.70 -15.45 13.96
N ASN A 106 8.68 -15.37 14.87
CA ASN A 106 9.83 -16.28 14.91
C ASN A 106 10.59 -16.38 13.56
N GLY A 107 10.82 -15.24 12.90
CA GLY A 107 11.54 -15.18 11.62
C GLY A 107 10.75 -15.74 10.43
N LYS A 108 9.46 -15.94 10.57
CA LYS A 108 8.54 -16.33 9.49
C LYS A 108 7.40 -15.34 9.36
N PHE A 109 6.80 -15.31 8.16
CA PHE A 109 5.63 -14.52 7.82
C PHE A 109 4.48 -15.47 7.51
N TYR A 110 3.32 -15.20 8.11
CA TYR A 110 2.09 -15.97 7.97
C TYR A 110 1.04 -15.09 7.32
N TYR A 111 0.56 -15.51 6.16
CA TYR A 111 -0.45 -14.80 5.38
C TYR A 111 -1.77 -15.57 5.46
N TYR A 112 -2.73 -15.03 6.21
CA TYR A 112 -4.08 -15.58 6.34
C TYR A 112 -4.95 -14.95 5.26
N VAL A 113 -5.58 -15.79 4.44
CA VAL A 113 -6.36 -15.35 3.29
C VAL A 113 -7.65 -16.16 3.15
N PRO A 114 -8.77 -15.52 2.81
CA PRO A 114 -9.99 -16.22 2.46
C PRO A 114 -9.92 -16.64 1.00
N VAL A 115 -10.31 -17.89 0.75
CA VAL A 115 -10.45 -18.46 -0.59
C VAL A 115 -11.66 -19.39 -0.60
N ARG A 116 -12.25 -19.62 -1.79
CA ARG A 116 -13.33 -20.58 -1.91
C ARG A 116 -12.77 -22.01 -1.94
N HIS A 117 -13.26 -22.88 -1.05
CA HIS A 117 -12.93 -24.29 -1.05
C HIS A 117 -13.64 -25.00 -2.19
N LYS A 118 -12.88 -25.59 -3.13
CA LYS A 118 -13.43 -26.12 -4.41
C LYS A 118 -14.41 -27.28 -4.27
N GLN A 119 -14.35 -28.05 -3.16
CA GLN A 119 -15.24 -29.20 -2.95
C GLN A 119 -16.56 -28.81 -2.27
N THR A 120 -16.48 -27.91 -1.27
CA THR A 120 -17.68 -27.49 -0.49
C THR A 120 -18.35 -26.28 -1.10
N GLY A 121 -17.63 -25.47 -1.92
CA GLY A 121 -18.10 -24.21 -2.46
C GLY A 121 -18.19 -23.08 -1.44
N THR A 122 -17.78 -23.31 -0.17
CA THR A 122 -17.82 -22.32 0.91
C THR A 122 -16.52 -21.55 0.99
N MET A 123 -16.55 -20.34 1.58
CA MET A 123 -15.36 -19.58 1.90
C MET A 123 -14.63 -20.21 3.10
N ALA A 124 -13.33 -20.22 3.03
CA ALA A 124 -12.44 -20.78 4.03
C ALA A 124 -11.15 -19.98 4.16
N ILE A 125 -10.49 -19.99 5.31
CA ILE A 125 -9.21 -19.31 5.52
C ILE A 125 -8.07 -20.30 5.31
N GLY A 126 -7.20 -20.00 4.34
CA GLY A 126 -5.91 -20.62 4.13
C GLY A 126 -4.79 -19.86 4.83
N VAL A 127 -3.64 -20.52 5.00
CA VAL A 127 -2.42 -19.91 5.57
C VAL A 127 -1.25 -20.14 4.64
N GLY A 128 -0.73 -19.06 4.05
CA GLY A 128 0.56 -19.05 3.37
C GLY A 128 1.70 -18.78 4.35
N VAL A 129 2.82 -19.46 4.20
CA VAL A 129 4.03 -19.25 5.04
C VAL A 129 5.24 -18.98 4.16
N SER A 130 6.05 -17.97 4.56
CA SER A 130 7.33 -17.66 3.95
C SER A 130 8.38 -17.29 5.00
N ASN A 131 9.67 -17.44 4.66
CA ASN A 131 10.79 -16.89 5.44
C ASN A 131 11.10 -15.44 5.06
N ASN A 132 10.57 -14.96 3.93
CA ASN A 132 10.73 -13.58 3.45
C ASN A 132 9.37 -12.90 3.38
N ILE A 133 9.30 -11.64 3.79
CA ILE A 133 8.06 -10.86 3.72
C ILE A 133 7.56 -10.72 2.28
N THR A 134 8.46 -10.67 1.31
CA THR A 134 8.14 -10.60 -0.13
C THR A 134 7.75 -11.95 -0.74
N GLY A 135 7.73 -13.01 0.04
CA GLY A 135 7.38 -14.35 -0.45
C GLY A 135 8.57 -15.08 -1.13
N PRO A 136 8.29 -16.06 -2.00
CA PRO A 136 6.94 -16.60 -2.24
C PRO A 136 6.36 -17.33 -1.02
N TYR A 137 5.06 -17.17 -0.82
CA TYR A 137 4.34 -17.89 0.23
C TYR A 137 3.91 -19.27 -0.27
N LYS A 138 3.93 -20.26 0.61
CA LYS A 138 3.51 -21.63 0.33
C LYS A 138 2.38 -22.02 1.27
N ASP A 139 1.42 -22.82 0.79
CA ASP A 139 0.37 -23.39 1.63
C ASP A 139 1.00 -24.18 2.79
N ALA A 140 0.65 -23.79 4.01
CA ALA A 140 1.20 -24.38 5.22
C ALA A 140 0.57 -25.71 5.61
N LEU A 141 -0.66 -25.98 5.16
CA LEU A 141 -1.51 -27.06 5.67
C LEU A 141 -1.95 -28.06 4.59
N GLY A 142 -2.11 -27.64 3.33
CA GLY A 142 -2.76 -28.43 2.29
C GLY A 142 -4.28 -28.56 2.45
N HIS A 143 -4.86 -27.81 3.39
CA HIS A 143 -6.30 -27.74 3.68
C HIS A 143 -6.63 -26.43 4.41
N PRO A 144 -7.92 -26.02 4.54
CA PRO A 144 -8.30 -24.84 5.31
C PRO A 144 -7.85 -24.89 6.77
N LEU A 145 -7.44 -23.75 7.34
CA LEU A 145 -7.31 -23.56 8.77
C LEU A 145 -8.69 -23.45 9.45
N VAL A 146 -9.59 -22.67 8.81
CA VAL A 146 -10.98 -22.48 9.27
C VAL A 146 -11.90 -22.59 8.06
N GLU A 147 -13.00 -23.30 8.19
CA GLU A 147 -14.02 -23.47 7.16
C GLU A 147 -15.43 -23.26 7.74
N ASN A 148 -15.89 -22.01 7.79
CA ASN A 148 -17.23 -21.66 8.26
C ASN A 148 -17.82 -20.46 7.51
N SER A 149 -17.63 -20.41 6.18
CA SER A 149 -17.92 -19.25 5.32
C SER A 149 -17.07 -18.01 5.70
N ALA A 150 -15.85 -18.26 6.16
CA ALA A 150 -14.95 -17.25 6.71
C ALA A 150 -14.37 -16.34 5.62
N ILE A 151 -14.47 -15.02 5.81
CA ILE A 151 -13.78 -14.00 5.02
C ILE A 151 -13.14 -12.95 5.94
N ASP A 152 -12.27 -12.10 5.38
CA ASP A 152 -11.65 -10.95 6.02
C ASP A 152 -10.89 -11.27 7.31
N PRO A 153 -9.90 -12.17 7.27
CA PRO A 153 -9.12 -12.48 8.46
C PRO A 153 -8.26 -11.29 8.90
N THR A 154 -8.26 -11.01 10.20
CA THR A 154 -7.30 -10.13 10.87
C THR A 154 -6.60 -10.88 11.99
N VAL A 155 -5.29 -10.71 12.11
CA VAL A 155 -4.46 -11.45 13.05
C VAL A 155 -3.67 -10.49 13.94
N TYR A 156 -3.63 -10.79 15.24
CA TYR A 156 -2.90 -9.99 16.22
C TYR A 156 -2.21 -10.90 17.25
N ILE A 157 -0.97 -10.58 17.60
CA ILE A 157 -0.23 -11.23 18.68
C ILE A 157 -0.24 -10.29 19.88
N ASP A 158 -0.87 -10.72 20.98
CA ASP A 158 -0.96 -9.93 22.20
C ASP A 158 0.38 -9.92 22.97
N ASP A 159 0.52 -8.99 23.93
CA ASP A 159 1.75 -8.79 24.71
C ASP A 159 2.23 -10.05 25.47
N ASN A 160 1.31 -10.96 25.80
CA ASN A 160 1.62 -12.25 26.40
C ASN A 160 2.05 -13.34 25.40
N GLY A 161 2.17 -12.97 24.11
CA GLY A 161 2.55 -13.86 23.02
C GLY A 161 1.41 -14.75 22.48
N GLN A 162 0.17 -14.61 22.99
CA GLN A 162 -0.99 -15.31 22.45
C GLN A 162 -1.45 -14.61 21.17
N ALA A 163 -1.51 -15.37 20.06
CA ALA A 163 -2.05 -14.89 18.81
C ALA A 163 -3.55 -15.17 18.70
N TYR A 164 -4.27 -14.22 18.11
CA TYR A 164 -5.71 -14.31 17.84
C TYR A 164 -5.94 -14.07 16.36
N LEU A 165 -6.77 -14.91 15.75
CA LEU A 165 -7.27 -14.74 14.39
C LEU A 165 -8.75 -14.41 14.48
N TYR A 166 -9.14 -13.24 13.98
CA TYR A 166 -10.52 -12.80 13.81
C TYR A 166 -10.90 -12.86 12.35
N TRP A 167 -12.20 -13.01 12.06
CA TRP A 167 -12.75 -12.94 10.70
C TRP A 167 -14.26 -12.74 10.75
N GLY A 168 -14.86 -12.35 9.62
CA GLY A 168 -16.29 -12.47 9.51
C GLY A 168 -17.02 -11.50 8.60
N ASN A 169 -18.17 -12.01 8.08
CA ASN A 169 -19.21 -11.34 7.34
C ASN A 169 -20.48 -12.22 7.36
N PRO A 170 -21.67 -11.76 7.84
CA PRO A 170 -21.86 -10.58 8.70
C PRO A 170 -21.64 -10.86 10.20
N GLY A 171 -21.25 -12.06 10.57
CA GLY A 171 -20.87 -12.41 11.93
C GLY A 171 -19.39 -12.20 12.19
N LEU A 172 -19.01 -11.87 13.40
CA LEU A 172 -17.61 -11.73 13.82
C LEU A 172 -17.21 -12.92 14.69
N TRP A 173 -16.11 -13.56 14.33
CA TRP A 173 -15.63 -14.77 14.97
C TRP A 173 -14.14 -14.65 15.31
N TYR A 174 -13.65 -15.45 16.26
CA TYR A 174 -12.21 -15.58 16.51
C TYR A 174 -11.82 -16.97 17.02
N VAL A 175 -10.53 -17.25 16.89
CA VAL A 175 -9.83 -18.38 17.54
C VAL A 175 -8.54 -17.92 18.20
N LYS A 176 -8.05 -18.70 19.16
CA LYS A 176 -6.69 -18.58 19.71
C LYS A 176 -5.76 -19.46 18.89
N LEU A 177 -4.85 -18.85 18.13
CA LEU A 177 -3.84 -19.60 17.41
C LEU A 177 -2.83 -20.22 18.37
N ASN A 178 -2.34 -21.39 18.03
CA ASN A 178 -1.20 -22.00 18.69
C ASN A 178 0.10 -21.29 18.33
N GLN A 179 1.20 -21.64 19.00
CA GLN A 179 2.50 -21.02 18.79
C GLN A 179 3.06 -21.23 17.37
N ASP A 180 2.59 -22.27 16.67
CA ASP A 180 2.95 -22.60 15.29
C ASP A 180 2.30 -21.67 14.24
N MET A 181 1.28 -20.89 14.66
CA MET A 181 0.53 -19.96 13.81
C MET A 181 -0.29 -20.62 12.68
N ILE A 182 -0.32 -21.94 12.60
CA ILE A 182 -1.01 -22.71 11.55
C ILE A 182 -2.04 -23.71 12.12
N SER A 183 -2.28 -23.62 13.41
CA SER A 183 -3.31 -24.37 14.12
C SER A 183 -3.92 -23.53 15.24
N TYR A 184 -5.05 -23.95 15.81
CA TYR A 184 -5.68 -23.25 16.92
C TYR A 184 -6.16 -24.21 18.00
N SER A 185 -6.32 -23.69 19.22
CA SER A 185 -6.83 -24.42 20.38
C SER A 185 -8.21 -23.93 20.80
N GLY A 186 -9.03 -24.84 21.31
CA GLY A 186 -10.39 -24.56 21.75
C GLY A 186 -11.37 -24.49 20.57
N SER A 187 -12.48 -23.80 20.78
CA SER A 187 -13.57 -23.69 19.81
C SER A 187 -13.53 -22.35 19.08
N VAL A 188 -14.02 -22.32 17.85
CA VAL A 188 -14.40 -21.07 17.16
C VAL A 188 -15.42 -20.34 18.03
N THR A 189 -15.10 -19.11 18.39
CA THR A 189 -15.92 -18.28 19.28
C THR A 189 -16.56 -17.14 18.52
N GLN A 190 -17.88 -17.01 18.60
CA GLN A 190 -18.61 -15.88 18.06
C GLN A 190 -18.55 -14.68 19.00
N VAL A 191 -18.22 -13.51 18.48
CA VAL A 191 -18.31 -12.24 19.20
C VAL A 191 -19.77 -11.81 19.24
N GLN A 192 -20.24 -11.39 20.41
CA GLN A 192 -21.58 -10.82 20.53
C GLN A 192 -21.64 -9.41 19.92
N LEU A 193 -22.28 -9.30 18.78
CA LEU A 193 -22.50 -8.04 18.07
C LEU A 193 -23.70 -7.30 18.71
N THR A 194 -23.41 -6.38 19.61
CA THR A 194 -24.45 -5.53 20.26
C THR A 194 -24.38 -4.10 19.73
N VAL A 195 -25.47 -3.35 19.84
CA VAL A 195 -25.48 -1.91 19.51
C VAL A 195 -24.48 -1.13 20.35
N GLY A 196 -24.32 -1.46 21.64
CA GLY A 196 -23.33 -0.84 22.51
C GLY A 196 -21.89 -1.15 22.12
N GLY A 197 -21.65 -2.33 21.57
CA GLY A 197 -20.32 -2.80 21.13
C GLY A 197 -19.94 -2.39 19.72
N PHE A 198 -20.91 -2.34 18.79
CA PHE A 198 -20.63 -2.20 17.35
C PHE A 198 -21.52 -1.16 16.66
N GLY A 199 -22.20 -0.32 17.41
CA GLY A 199 -23.03 0.75 16.88
C GLY A 199 -24.37 0.28 16.32
N LYS A 200 -25.23 1.25 16.05
CA LYS A 200 -26.59 1.03 15.55
C LYS A 200 -26.59 0.76 14.04
N PRO A 201 -27.33 -0.25 13.56
CA PRO A 201 -27.48 -0.48 12.14
C PRO A 201 -28.29 0.63 11.47
N ASN A 202 -28.24 0.68 10.14
CA ASN A 202 -29.07 1.59 9.35
C ASN A 202 -30.56 1.36 9.61
N THR A 203 -31.35 2.42 9.50
CA THR A 203 -32.82 2.34 9.61
C THR A 203 -33.38 1.39 8.55
N GLY A 204 -34.20 0.43 9.01
CA GLY A 204 -34.77 -0.59 8.16
C GLY A 204 -33.92 -1.85 7.99
N SER A 205 -32.69 -1.88 8.49
CA SER A 205 -31.87 -3.10 8.54
C SER A 205 -32.39 -4.05 9.63
N SER A 206 -32.34 -5.35 9.34
CA SER A 206 -32.61 -6.42 10.34
C SER A 206 -31.37 -6.83 11.13
N ALA A 207 -30.20 -6.24 10.84
CA ALA A 207 -28.97 -6.53 11.55
C ALA A 207 -29.04 -6.12 13.03
N VAL A 208 -28.34 -6.85 13.90
CA VAL A 208 -28.30 -6.59 15.36
C VAL A 208 -27.39 -5.42 15.72
N SER A 209 -26.44 -5.10 14.86
CA SER A 209 -25.50 -3.98 15.01
C SER A 209 -25.07 -3.47 13.63
N SER A 210 -24.21 -2.48 13.61
CA SER A 210 -23.69 -1.94 12.33
C SER A 210 -22.46 -2.67 11.78
N PHE A 211 -21.95 -3.72 12.42
CA PHE A 211 -20.85 -4.52 11.89
C PHE A 211 -21.33 -5.29 10.67
N ASP A 212 -20.57 -5.21 9.59
CA ASP A 212 -20.77 -6.02 8.39
C ASP A 212 -19.55 -6.91 8.11
N GLU A 213 -18.33 -6.34 7.94
CA GLU A 213 -17.14 -7.07 7.53
C GLU A 213 -15.83 -6.33 7.87
N ALA A 214 -14.71 -6.77 7.27
CA ALA A 214 -13.41 -6.12 7.30
C ALA A 214 -12.89 -5.79 8.70
N PRO A 215 -12.86 -6.72 9.66
CA PRO A 215 -12.28 -6.45 10.96
C PRO A 215 -10.77 -6.20 10.84
N TRP A 216 -10.28 -5.18 11.57
CA TRP A 216 -8.87 -4.91 11.75
C TRP A 216 -8.58 -4.69 13.23
N VAL A 217 -7.77 -5.56 13.84
CA VAL A 217 -7.49 -5.53 15.28
C VAL A 217 -6.06 -5.12 15.57
N TYR A 218 -5.89 -4.18 16.49
CA TYR A 218 -4.57 -3.81 17.01
C TYR A 218 -4.67 -3.27 18.45
N LYS A 219 -3.52 -3.13 19.09
CA LYS A 219 -3.39 -2.54 20.43
C LYS A 219 -2.57 -1.27 20.39
N ARG A 220 -3.04 -0.25 21.13
CA ARG A 220 -2.32 1.01 21.31
C ARG A 220 -2.56 1.58 22.70
N ASN A 221 -1.49 1.96 23.41
CA ASN A 221 -1.55 2.56 24.75
C ASN A 221 -2.43 1.77 25.75
N GLY A 222 -2.35 0.44 25.70
CA GLY A 222 -3.11 -0.46 26.59
C GLY A 222 -4.56 -0.72 26.19
N LEU A 223 -5.07 -0.06 25.14
CA LEU A 223 -6.43 -0.26 24.60
C LEU A 223 -6.36 -1.11 23.32
N TYR A 224 -7.37 -1.95 23.13
CA TYR A 224 -7.58 -2.71 21.90
C TYR A 224 -8.60 -2.00 21.03
N TYR A 225 -8.28 -1.92 19.74
CA TYR A 225 -9.12 -1.30 18.72
C TYR A 225 -9.60 -2.38 17.76
N MET A 226 -10.89 -2.39 17.51
CA MET A 226 -11.54 -3.17 16.46
C MET A 226 -12.10 -2.18 15.45
N ILE A 227 -11.42 -2.05 14.31
CA ILE A 227 -11.90 -1.26 13.18
C ILE A 227 -12.68 -2.19 12.27
N PHE A 228 -13.73 -1.71 11.61
CA PHE A 228 -14.57 -2.56 10.76
C PHE A 228 -15.36 -1.74 9.74
N ALA A 229 -15.73 -2.38 8.64
CA ALA A 229 -16.70 -1.86 7.70
C ALA A 229 -18.11 -2.10 8.24
N GLY A 230 -18.97 -1.14 8.07
CA GLY A 230 -20.33 -1.24 8.58
C GLY A 230 -21.37 -0.55 7.73
N ASN A 231 -22.62 -1.01 7.91
CA ASN A 231 -23.79 -0.51 7.19
C ASN A 231 -23.71 -0.69 5.68
N CYS A 232 -23.38 -1.91 5.26
CA CYS A 232 -23.39 -2.30 3.84
C CYS A 232 -24.79 -2.09 3.21
N CYS A 233 -24.90 -1.73 2.03
CA CYS A 233 -23.98 -1.16 1.07
C CYS A 233 -24.57 0.14 0.54
N SER A 234 -23.97 1.28 0.73
CA SER A 234 -22.54 1.55 0.74
C SER A 234 -22.00 1.70 2.16
N GLU A 235 -20.83 1.13 2.39
CA GLU A 235 -20.19 1.03 3.69
C GLU A 235 -19.53 2.34 4.16
N ASN A 236 -19.34 2.40 5.47
CA ASN A 236 -18.45 3.36 6.12
C ASN A 236 -17.55 2.62 7.10
N ILE A 237 -16.42 3.21 7.48
CA ILE A 237 -15.51 2.61 8.46
C ILE A 237 -15.81 3.12 9.85
N ARG A 238 -15.93 2.18 10.77
CA ARG A 238 -16.28 2.36 12.18
C ARG A 238 -15.25 1.72 13.08
N TYR A 239 -15.36 2.01 14.38
CA TYR A 239 -14.48 1.35 15.35
C TYR A 239 -15.11 1.19 16.72
N SER A 240 -14.55 0.24 17.43
CA SER A 240 -14.83 -0.04 18.83
C SER A 240 -13.54 -0.17 19.61
N ILE A 241 -13.59 0.13 20.90
CA ILE A 241 -12.47 0.03 21.82
C ILE A 241 -12.82 -0.99 22.91
N GLY A 242 -11.83 -1.78 23.32
CA GLY A 242 -11.92 -2.74 24.42
C GLY A 242 -10.72 -2.67 25.35
N SER A 243 -10.90 -3.12 26.59
CA SER A 243 -9.80 -3.30 27.57
C SER A 243 -9.11 -4.64 27.44
N SER A 244 -9.65 -5.55 26.64
CA SER A 244 -9.11 -6.89 26.36
C SER A 244 -9.27 -7.18 24.87
N ILE A 245 -8.38 -8.02 24.32
CA ILE A 245 -8.42 -8.45 22.91
C ILE A 245 -9.76 -9.13 22.55
N THR A 246 -10.41 -9.77 23.50
CA THR A 246 -11.71 -10.44 23.31
C THR A 246 -12.91 -9.60 23.77
N GLY A 247 -12.71 -8.31 24.04
CA GLY A 247 -13.72 -7.40 24.53
C GLY A 247 -13.86 -7.42 26.07
N PRO A 248 -14.97 -6.92 26.65
CA PRO A 248 -16.11 -6.36 25.92
C PRO A 248 -15.72 -5.13 25.07
N TRP A 249 -16.40 -4.99 23.93
CA TRP A 249 -16.19 -3.89 23.00
C TRP A 249 -17.19 -2.76 23.28
N THR A 250 -16.71 -1.52 23.13
CA THR A 250 -17.54 -0.31 23.22
C THR A 250 -17.42 0.47 21.92
N TYR A 251 -18.54 0.73 21.26
CA TYR A 251 -18.58 1.48 20.02
C TYR A 251 -18.15 2.92 20.23
N ASN A 252 -17.24 3.42 19.39
CA ASN A 252 -16.64 4.75 19.49
C ASN A 252 -16.91 5.68 18.30
N GLY A 253 -17.57 5.20 17.22
CA GLY A 253 -18.01 6.07 16.15
C GLY A 253 -17.56 5.69 14.75
N VAL A 254 -17.73 6.63 13.83
CA VAL A 254 -17.36 6.52 12.42
C VAL A 254 -16.01 7.18 12.21
N ILE A 255 -15.04 6.43 11.68
CA ILE A 255 -13.73 6.95 11.27
C ILE A 255 -13.82 7.59 9.89
N MET A 256 -14.38 6.86 8.92
CA MET A 256 -14.51 7.33 7.55
C MET A 256 -15.96 7.18 7.10
N PRO A 257 -16.66 8.31 6.79
CA PRO A 257 -18.01 8.27 6.23
C PRO A 257 -18.02 7.58 4.89
N THR A 258 -19.18 7.11 4.45
CA THR A 258 -19.40 6.62 3.08
C THR A 258 -18.99 7.68 2.08
N GLN A 259 -18.00 7.39 1.26
CA GLN A 259 -17.48 8.28 0.21
C GLN A 259 -16.65 7.49 -0.80
N GLY A 260 -16.28 8.14 -1.92
CA GLY A 260 -15.60 7.49 -3.02
C GLY A 260 -16.59 6.73 -3.92
N ALA A 261 -16.09 6.09 -4.96
CA ALA A 261 -16.90 5.38 -5.95
C ALA A 261 -17.06 3.87 -5.64
N SER A 262 -16.51 3.39 -4.53
CA SER A 262 -16.71 2.01 -4.05
C SER A 262 -17.88 1.95 -3.06
N PHE A 263 -18.65 0.87 -3.09
CA PHE A 263 -19.73 0.59 -2.15
C PHE A 263 -19.27 -0.32 -1.00
N THR A 264 -18.06 -0.89 -1.07
CA THR A 264 -17.35 -1.53 0.05
C THR A 264 -16.17 -0.69 0.49
N ASN A 265 -15.69 -0.90 1.71
CA ASN A 265 -14.46 -0.31 2.21
C ASN A 265 -13.75 -1.29 3.16
N HIS A 266 -12.41 -1.23 3.22
CA HIS A 266 -11.60 -2.12 4.05
C HIS A 266 -10.50 -1.32 4.73
N PRO A 267 -10.39 -1.34 6.08
CA PRO A 267 -9.42 -0.52 6.80
C PRO A 267 -8.10 -1.25 7.05
N GLY A 268 -7.01 -0.48 7.09
CA GLY A 268 -5.74 -0.88 7.70
C GLY A 268 -5.14 0.28 8.48
N ILE A 269 -4.66 0.06 9.70
CA ILE A 269 -4.03 1.11 10.52
C ILE A 269 -2.65 0.65 10.98
N ILE A 270 -1.66 1.54 10.84
CA ILE A 270 -0.30 1.36 11.36
C ILE A 270 0.25 2.67 11.92
N ASP A 271 1.22 2.56 12.83
CA ASP A 271 2.14 3.63 13.19
C ASP A 271 3.48 3.40 12.48
N PHE A 272 4.02 4.43 11.81
CA PHE A 272 5.31 4.38 11.13
C PHE A 272 5.99 5.75 11.13
N GLY A 273 7.31 5.82 11.36
CA GLY A 273 8.06 7.07 11.36
C GLY A 273 7.52 8.14 12.32
N GLY A 274 6.94 7.72 13.45
CA GLY A 274 6.34 8.61 14.45
C GLY A 274 4.99 9.22 14.06
N ARG A 275 4.34 8.68 13.03
CA ARG A 275 3.02 9.12 12.54
C ARG A 275 2.08 7.93 12.43
N SER A 276 0.75 8.20 12.42
CA SER A 276 -0.29 7.18 12.25
C SER A 276 -0.91 7.29 10.87
N TYR A 277 -1.18 6.14 10.26
CA TYR A 277 -1.70 6.04 8.90
C TYR A 277 -2.94 5.15 8.85
N PHE A 278 -3.93 5.62 8.12
CA PHE A 278 -5.17 4.92 7.83
C PHE A 278 -5.23 4.58 6.35
N PHE A 279 -5.18 3.29 6.03
CA PHE A 279 -5.33 2.76 4.68
C PHE A 279 -6.78 2.37 4.43
N TYR A 280 -7.22 2.55 3.20
CA TYR A 280 -8.57 2.24 2.74
C TYR A 280 -8.56 2.01 1.23
N HIS A 281 -9.70 1.64 0.64
CA HIS A 281 -9.82 1.65 -0.81
C HIS A 281 -10.99 2.52 -1.30
N ASN A 282 -10.93 2.94 -2.56
CA ASN A 282 -11.98 3.69 -3.25
C ASN A 282 -12.03 3.26 -4.74
N GLY A 283 -12.87 3.90 -5.55
CA GLY A 283 -12.93 3.69 -7.00
C GLY A 283 -12.43 4.93 -7.78
N ALA A 284 -11.31 5.55 -7.35
CA ALA A 284 -10.88 6.83 -7.88
C ALA A 284 -10.05 6.76 -9.17
N LEU A 285 -9.50 5.60 -9.54
CA LEU A 285 -8.79 5.44 -10.82
C LEU A 285 -9.75 5.50 -12.01
N PRO A 286 -9.27 5.86 -13.21
CA PRO A 286 -10.06 5.76 -14.43
C PRO A 286 -10.65 4.35 -14.61
N GLY A 287 -11.97 4.24 -14.81
CA GLY A 287 -12.68 2.95 -14.84
C GLY A 287 -12.92 2.32 -13.45
N GLY A 288 -12.57 3.04 -12.38
CA GLY A 288 -12.76 2.58 -11.01
C GLY A 288 -14.23 2.46 -10.61
N SER A 289 -14.50 1.48 -9.75
CA SER A 289 -15.84 1.14 -9.24
C SER A 289 -15.73 0.35 -7.93
N GLY A 290 -16.83 -0.22 -7.45
CA GLY A 290 -16.79 -1.17 -6.33
C GLY A 290 -16.20 -2.55 -6.66
N TYR A 291 -15.87 -2.82 -7.93
CA TYR A 291 -15.23 -4.06 -8.41
C TYR A 291 -13.89 -3.83 -9.13
N THR A 292 -13.45 -2.58 -9.19
CA THR A 292 -12.17 -2.12 -9.73
C THR A 292 -11.66 -1.02 -8.80
N ARG A 293 -11.29 -1.45 -7.59
CA ARG A 293 -10.97 -0.58 -6.45
C ARG A 293 -9.53 -0.09 -6.50
N SER A 294 -9.20 0.88 -5.67
CA SER A 294 -7.85 1.47 -5.60
C SER A 294 -7.50 1.84 -4.18
N VAL A 295 -6.34 1.38 -3.70
CA VAL A 295 -5.87 1.65 -2.34
C VAL A 295 -5.36 3.08 -2.21
N ALA A 296 -5.76 3.71 -1.12
CA ALA A 296 -5.34 5.04 -0.70
C ALA A 296 -4.94 5.05 0.77
N VAL A 297 -4.27 6.11 1.21
CA VAL A 297 -3.79 6.25 2.58
C VAL A 297 -3.87 7.70 3.05
N GLU A 298 -4.31 7.91 4.30
CA GLU A 298 -4.31 9.21 4.97
C GLU A 298 -3.42 9.17 6.22
N GLU A 299 -2.72 10.27 6.46
CA GLU A 299 -2.04 10.51 7.73
C GLU A 299 -3.03 11.11 8.72
N PHE A 300 -3.05 10.62 9.97
CA PHE A 300 -3.92 11.14 11.01
C PHE A 300 -3.22 11.21 12.37
N THR A 301 -3.84 11.87 13.32
CA THR A 301 -3.37 11.95 14.70
C THR A 301 -4.52 11.56 15.63
N TYR A 302 -4.26 10.62 16.53
CA TYR A 302 -5.23 10.26 17.58
C TYR A 302 -5.55 11.47 18.48
N ASN A 303 -6.77 11.57 18.93
CA ASN A 303 -7.16 12.52 19.97
C ASN A 303 -6.43 12.21 21.29
N SER A 304 -6.36 13.16 22.18
CA SER A 304 -5.67 13.02 23.49
C SER A 304 -6.23 11.91 24.38
N ASP A 305 -7.50 11.57 24.20
CA ASP A 305 -8.20 10.47 24.89
C ASP A 305 -8.02 9.10 24.22
N GLY A 306 -7.25 9.03 23.11
CA GLY A 306 -7.00 7.82 22.33
C GLY A 306 -8.06 7.53 21.25
N THR A 307 -9.11 8.35 21.15
CA THR A 307 -10.09 8.17 20.07
C THR A 307 -9.52 8.54 18.70
N ILE A 308 -10.09 7.95 17.64
CA ILE A 308 -9.69 8.22 16.25
C ILE A 308 -10.61 9.34 15.72
N PRO A 309 -10.04 10.44 15.18
CA PRO A 309 -10.86 11.49 14.54
C PRO A 309 -11.51 10.97 13.27
N GLN A 310 -12.53 11.67 12.80
CA GLN A 310 -13.07 11.39 11.48
C GLN A 310 -12.05 11.75 10.38
N ILE A 311 -11.84 10.84 9.45
CA ILE A 311 -10.87 10.93 8.34
C ILE A 311 -11.64 11.10 7.03
N THR A 312 -11.22 12.09 6.23
CA THR A 312 -11.80 12.35 4.91
C THR A 312 -10.84 11.84 3.84
N MET A 313 -11.34 11.18 2.81
CA MET A 313 -10.57 10.78 1.64
C MET A 313 -10.01 12.00 0.94
N THR A 314 -8.70 12.00 0.63
CA THR A 314 -8.04 13.08 -0.11
C THR A 314 -7.34 12.56 -1.36
N THR A 315 -7.08 13.43 -2.30
CA THR A 315 -6.21 13.13 -3.45
C THR A 315 -4.73 13.32 -3.13
N GLY A 316 -4.41 13.97 -2.00
CA GLY A 316 -3.05 14.40 -1.65
C GLY A 316 -2.33 13.50 -0.65
N GLY A 317 -2.92 12.44 -0.14
CA GLY A 317 -2.28 11.43 0.73
C GLY A 317 -1.38 11.94 1.86
N PRO A 318 -0.54 11.08 2.45
CA PRO A 318 0.35 11.43 3.56
C PRO A 318 1.56 12.25 3.12
N ARG A 319 2.19 12.90 4.09
CA ARG A 319 3.47 13.59 3.93
C ARG A 319 4.61 12.59 3.82
N GLN A 320 5.59 12.87 2.96
CA GLN A 320 6.80 12.08 2.83
C GLN A 320 7.61 12.04 4.13
N ILE A 321 8.21 10.90 4.41
CA ILE A 321 9.19 10.70 5.49
C ILE A 321 10.58 10.70 4.87
N GLY A 322 11.41 11.71 5.16
CA GLY A 322 12.73 11.83 4.57
C GLY A 322 12.69 12.12 3.06
N THR A 323 13.65 11.59 2.34
CA THR A 323 13.83 11.77 0.89
C THR A 323 14.26 10.46 0.23
N LEU A 324 14.07 10.35 -1.08
CA LEU A 324 14.58 9.23 -1.88
C LEU A 324 16.02 9.50 -2.29
N ASP A 325 16.92 8.55 -2.02
CA ASP A 325 18.32 8.59 -2.42
C ASP A 325 18.49 8.12 -3.88
N PRO A 326 18.84 9.01 -4.82
CA PRO A 326 19.02 8.62 -6.23
C PRO A 326 20.36 7.93 -6.51
N TYR A 327 21.30 7.96 -5.57
CA TYR A 327 22.65 7.41 -5.74
C TYR A 327 22.76 5.94 -5.36
N SER A 328 21.74 5.38 -4.75
CA SER A 328 21.52 3.93 -4.63
C SER A 328 20.61 3.43 -5.75
N ARG A 329 20.79 2.16 -6.16
CA ARG A 329 19.90 1.52 -7.14
C ARG A 329 18.45 1.61 -6.68
N GLN A 330 17.60 2.07 -7.58
CA GLN A 330 16.16 2.10 -7.43
C GLN A 330 15.53 1.20 -8.49
N GLU A 331 14.62 0.33 -8.09
CA GLU A 331 13.83 -0.45 -9.05
C GLU A 331 12.83 0.49 -9.74
N ALA A 332 12.61 0.30 -11.04
CA ALA A 332 11.76 1.18 -11.85
C ALA A 332 10.29 1.16 -11.39
N GLU A 333 9.88 0.08 -10.72
CA GLU A 333 8.57 -0.09 -10.10
C GLU A 333 8.43 0.66 -8.76
N THR A 334 9.45 1.41 -8.34
CA THR A 334 9.35 2.37 -7.24
C THR A 334 8.70 3.64 -7.76
N ILE A 335 7.41 3.79 -7.50
CA ILE A 335 6.54 4.77 -8.17
C ILE A 335 5.75 5.58 -7.14
N ALA A 336 5.71 6.90 -7.30
CA ALA A 336 4.77 7.78 -6.61
C ALA A 336 3.51 8.03 -7.45
N TRP A 337 3.66 8.08 -8.77
CA TRP A 337 2.57 8.18 -9.75
C TRP A 337 3.03 7.69 -11.12
N SER A 338 2.13 7.10 -11.88
CA SER A 338 2.40 6.68 -13.25
C SER A 338 1.20 6.88 -14.17
N SER A 339 1.45 6.87 -15.47
CA SER A 339 0.41 6.89 -16.49
C SER A 339 0.87 6.13 -17.73
N GLY A 340 0.03 5.20 -18.19
CA GLY A 340 0.19 4.45 -19.44
C GLY A 340 1.05 3.20 -19.33
N ILE A 341 1.81 3.03 -18.25
CA ILE A 341 2.68 1.87 -18.04
C ILE A 341 1.95 0.74 -17.30
N ASP A 342 2.48 -0.45 -17.41
CA ASP A 342 2.14 -1.59 -16.56
C ASP A 342 3.42 -2.34 -16.15
N ILE A 343 3.28 -3.47 -15.46
CA ILE A 343 4.41 -4.30 -15.04
C ILE A 343 4.33 -5.70 -15.68
N GLU A 344 5.47 -6.30 -15.88
CA GLU A 344 5.59 -7.68 -16.38
C GLU A 344 6.56 -8.49 -15.50
N SER A 345 6.36 -9.81 -15.45
CA SER A 345 7.28 -10.71 -14.76
C SER A 345 8.59 -10.86 -15.54
N ALA A 346 9.72 -10.76 -14.86
CA ALA A 346 11.02 -11.04 -15.43
C ALA A 346 11.29 -12.56 -15.49
N SER A 347 11.99 -13.01 -16.52
CA SER A 347 12.33 -14.43 -16.72
C SER A 347 13.33 -14.97 -15.70
N ASP A 348 14.11 -14.10 -15.08
CA ASP A 348 15.09 -14.38 -14.03
C ASP A 348 14.54 -14.19 -12.60
N GLY A 349 13.25 -13.86 -12.48
CA GLY A 349 12.54 -13.56 -11.25
C GLY A 349 12.39 -12.07 -11.02
N GLY A 350 11.36 -11.67 -10.24
CA GLY A 350 10.96 -10.28 -10.05
C GLY A 350 10.01 -9.77 -11.12
N ILE A 351 9.93 -8.47 -11.24
CA ILE A 351 9.08 -7.75 -12.20
C ILE A 351 9.85 -6.54 -12.75
N HIS A 352 9.34 -5.94 -13.80
CA HIS A 352 9.87 -4.71 -14.40
C HIS A 352 8.74 -3.88 -15.00
N VAL A 353 8.98 -2.59 -15.22
CA VAL A 353 8.06 -1.72 -15.95
C VAL A 353 8.05 -2.08 -17.42
N ALA A 354 6.86 -2.28 -17.97
CA ALA A 354 6.63 -2.74 -19.35
C ALA A 354 5.46 -1.96 -19.99
N PHE A 355 5.11 -2.35 -21.23
CA PHE A 355 4.00 -1.79 -22.02
C PHE A 355 4.12 -0.28 -22.27
N ILE A 356 5.33 0.25 -22.23
CA ILE A 356 5.66 1.66 -22.36
C ILE A 356 5.36 2.17 -23.77
N ASN A 357 4.51 3.19 -23.88
CA ASN A 357 4.20 3.88 -25.12
C ASN A 357 4.77 5.31 -25.13
N ASN A 358 4.74 5.95 -26.29
CA ASN A 358 5.15 7.33 -26.42
C ASN A 358 4.25 8.26 -25.61
N GLY A 359 4.85 9.05 -24.71
CA GLY A 359 4.16 9.99 -23.81
C GLY A 359 3.77 9.43 -22.44
N ASP A 360 3.98 8.13 -22.20
CA ASP A 360 3.83 7.52 -20.89
C ASP A 360 4.91 8.03 -19.93
N TYR A 361 4.67 7.93 -18.62
CA TYR A 361 5.62 8.42 -17.64
C TYR A 361 5.50 7.73 -16.29
N ILE A 362 6.62 7.77 -15.54
CA ILE A 362 6.71 7.46 -14.12
C ILE A 362 7.15 8.71 -13.38
N LYS A 363 6.61 8.92 -12.19
CA LYS A 363 7.01 9.98 -11.26
C LYS A 363 7.49 9.34 -9.97
N VAL A 364 8.62 9.81 -9.46
CA VAL A 364 9.09 9.61 -8.08
C VAL A 364 9.22 10.95 -7.38
N LYS A 365 8.95 11.01 -6.09
CA LYS A 365 8.89 12.25 -5.32
C LYS A 365 10.04 12.38 -4.34
N GLY A 366 10.42 13.65 -4.08
CA GLY A 366 11.38 14.00 -3.04
C GLY A 366 12.76 13.40 -3.25
N VAL A 367 13.25 13.37 -4.49
CA VAL A 367 14.56 12.84 -4.87
C VAL A 367 15.66 13.82 -4.44
N ALA A 368 16.58 13.38 -3.59
CA ALA A 368 17.64 14.23 -3.00
C ALA A 368 18.93 14.18 -3.82
N PHE A 369 19.06 15.07 -4.80
CA PHE A 369 20.28 15.19 -5.60
C PHE A 369 21.45 15.86 -4.86
N GLY A 370 21.21 16.48 -3.71
CA GLY A 370 22.24 17.13 -2.92
C GLY A 370 23.01 18.20 -3.70
N ASN A 371 24.32 18.04 -3.84
CA ASN A 371 25.19 18.95 -4.55
C ASN A 371 25.15 18.78 -6.08
N GLY A 372 24.49 17.76 -6.58
CA GLY A 372 24.24 17.53 -8.00
C GLY A 372 24.64 16.15 -8.48
N ALA A 373 23.91 15.68 -9.50
CA ALA A 373 24.22 14.49 -10.25
C ALA A 373 24.86 14.84 -11.58
N SER A 374 25.77 13.98 -12.08
CA SER A 374 26.46 14.15 -13.35
C SER A 374 26.15 13.05 -14.37
N GLY A 375 25.66 11.90 -13.91
CA GLY A 375 25.35 10.74 -14.72
C GLY A 375 24.06 10.07 -14.28
N PHE A 376 23.46 9.34 -15.21
CA PHE A 376 22.32 8.47 -14.98
C PHE A 376 22.56 7.13 -15.69
N THR A 377 22.24 6.05 -15.01
CA THR A 377 22.36 4.69 -15.51
C THR A 377 21.02 3.99 -15.38
N ALA A 378 20.62 3.23 -16.38
CA ALA A 378 19.38 2.46 -16.38
C ALA A 378 19.55 1.09 -17.02
N GLN A 379 18.83 0.10 -16.52
CA GLN A 379 18.70 -1.23 -17.12
C GLN A 379 17.43 -1.29 -17.96
N VAL A 380 17.57 -1.59 -19.23
CA VAL A 380 16.47 -1.55 -20.21
C VAL A 380 16.53 -2.75 -21.15
N ALA A 381 15.37 -3.07 -21.78
CA ALA A 381 15.31 -4.09 -22.83
C ALA A 381 14.30 -3.66 -23.90
N SER A 382 14.59 -3.93 -25.19
CA SER A 382 13.67 -3.60 -26.28
C SER A 382 13.76 -4.61 -27.42
N ALA A 383 12.62 -5.13 -27.85
CA ALA A 383 12.47 -5.94 -29.06
C ALA A 383 12.18 -5.08 -30.31
N THR A 384 11.93 -3.77 -30.14
CA THR A 384 11.63 -2.80 -31.21
C THR A 384 12.83 -1.89 -31.48
N SER A 385 12.61 -0.72 -32.04
CA SER A 385 13.67 0.28 -32.25
C SER A 385 14.13 0.97 -30.96
N GLY A 386 13.49 0.67 -29.82
CA GLY A 386 13.74 1.34 -28.56
C GLY A 386 13.01 2.67 -28.46
N GLY A 387 13.63 3.63 -27.77
CA GLY A 387 13.07 4.94 -27.52
C GLY A 387 14.01 5.81 -26.72
N THR A 388 13.44 6.70 -25.91
CA THR A 388 14.21 7.64 -25.08
C THR A 388 13.55 7.77 -23.71
N ILE A 389 14.36 7.83 -22.67
CA ILE A 389 13.96 8.26 -21.31
C ILE A 389 14.37 9.71 -21.17
N GLU A 390 13.41 10.62 -21.09
CA GLU A 390 13.64 12.03 -20.75
C GLU A 390 13.44 12.22 -19.25
N LEU A 391 14.42 12.84 -18.58
CA LEU A 391 14.43 13.08 -17.15
C LEU A 391 14.06 14.55 -16.89
N HIS A 392 12.90 14.77 -16.27
CA HIS A 392 12.36 16.11 -15.99
C HIS A 392 12.20 16.34 -14.50
N LEU A 393 12.45 17.58 -14.04
CA LEU A 393 12.23 17.99 -12.64
C LEU A 393 10.84 18.61 -12.47
N ASP A 394 10.18 18.24 -11.35
CA ASP A 394 8.97 18.82 -10.77
C ASP A 394 7.68 18.71 -11.62
N SER A 395 7.79 18.47 -12.91
CA SER A 395 6.64 18.20 -13.76
C SER A 395 7.05 17.45 -15.04
N LYS A 396 6.07 16.82 -15.69
CA LYS A 396 6.26 16.12 -16.97
C LYS A 396 6.80 17.04 -18.09
N SER A 397 6.62 18.34 -17.98
CA SER A 397 7.15 19.38 -18.89
C SER A 397 8.16 20.31 -18.20
N GLY A 398 8.71 19.90 -17.08
CA GLY A 398 9.67 20.67 -16.30
C GLY A 398 11.06 20.71 -16.93
N THR A 399 12.04 21.18 -16.17
CA THR A 399 13.43 21.26 -16.63
C THR A 399 13.95 19.88 -17.00
N VAL A 400 14.38 19.68 -18.25
CA VAL A 400 15.07 18.47 -18.70
C VAL A 400 16.48 18.47 -18.16
N ILE A 401 16.81 17.47 -17.35
CA ILE A 401 18.15 17.28 -16.77
C ILE A 401 18.99 16.24 -17.49
N GLY A 402 18.37 15.40 -18.30
CA GLY A 402 19.04 14.37 -19.10
C GLY A 402 18.11 13.71 -20.10
N THR A 403 18.71 13.11 -21.13
CA THR A 403 18.02 12.35 -22.17
C THR A 403 18.83 11.10 -22.46
N CYS A 404 18.25 9.92 -22.20
CA CYS A 404 18.89 8.63 -22.37
C CYS A 404 18.27 7.87 -23.54
N VAL A 405 19.06 7.59 -24.55
CA VAL A 405 18.62 6.77 -25.68
C VAL A 405 18.60 5.29 -25.26
N VAL A 406 17.49 4.64 -25.47
CA VAL A 406 17.30 3.21 -25.33
C VAL A 406 17.35 2.57 -26.72
N PRO A 407 18.40 1.81 -27.07
CA PRO A 407 18.49 1.14 -28.36
C PRO A 407 17.65 -0.13 -28.40
N SER A 408 17.45 -0.72 -29.58
CA SER A 408 17.05 -2.11 -29.68
C SER A 408 18.09 -2.99 -28.98
N THR A 409 17.63 -3.96 -28.19
CA THR A 409 18.48 -4.91 -27.49
C THR A 409 18.32 -6.33 -28.02
N GLY A 410 17.36 -6.54 -28.94
CA GLY A 410 17.08 -7.82 -29.57
C GLY A 410 15.98 -8.65 -28.89
N GLY A 411 15.35 -8.14 -27.84
CA GLY A 411 14.22 -8.81 -27.17
C GLY A 411 13.75 -8.07 -25.92
N TRP A 412 12.49 -8.34 -25.52
CA TRP A 412 11.85 -7.69 -24.37
C TRP A 412 12.50 -7.97 -23.01
N GLN A 413 13.31 -9.03 -22.91
CA GLN A 413 14.07 -9.38 -21.69
C GLN A 413 15.56 -9.63 -22.01
N VAL A 414 16.07 -9.07 -23.13
CA VAL A 414 17.49 -8.99 -23.43
C VAL A 414 18.02 -7.68 -22.86
N TRP A 415 18.44 -7.74 -21.62
CA TRP A 415 18.77 -6.58 -20.81
C TRP A 415 20.08 -5.92 -21.21
N LYS A 416 20.09 -4.58 -21.20
CA LYS A 416 21.28 -3.77 -21.47
C LYS A 416 21.28 -2.54 -20.55
N THR A 417 22.46 -2.23 -20.02
CA THR A 417 22.67 -0.97 -19.28
C THR A 417 22.89 0.18 -20.26
N VAL A 418 22.15 1.26 -20.09
CA VAL A 418 22.33 2.52 -20.81
C VAL A 418 22.76 3.61 -19.85
N ASN A 419 23.55 4.59 -20.35
CA ASN A 419 24.06 5.70 -19.58
C ASN A 419 23.84 7.02 -20.31
N CYS A 420 23.58 8.10 -19.55
CA CYS A 420 23.54 9.45 -20.11
C CYS A 420 24.06 10.50 -19.13
N SER A 421 24.50 11.65 -19.67
CA SER A 421 24.97 12.76 -18.87
C SER A 421 23.79 13.54 -18.27
N ILE A 422 23.95 14.00 -17.05
CA ILE A 422 22.99 14.78 -16.29
C ILE A 422 23.51 16.20 -16.09
N LYS A 423 22.62 17.17 -16.12
CA LYS A 423 22.92 18.58 -15.84
C LYS A 423 21.79 19.18 -15.01
N ASN A 424 22.13 20.14 -14.15
CA ASN A 424 21.16 20.92 -13.35
C ASN A 424 20.30 20.10 -12.39
N ALA A 425 20.75 18.91 -11.97
CA ALA A 425 20.08 18.07 -10.98
C ALA A 425 20.72 18.33 -9.61
N GLN A 426 20.23 19.29 -8.84
CA GLN A 426 20.71 19.67 -7.51
C GLN A 426 19.53 19.80 -6.56
N SER A 427 19.79 19.81 -5.22
CA SER A 427 18.76 19.93 -4.19
C SER A 427 17.77 18.74 -4.18
N THR A 428 16.54 18.97 -3.77
CA THR A 428 15.49 17.95 -3.71
C THR A 428 14.35 18.32 -4.65
N HIS A 429 13.97 17.39 -5.54
CA HIS A 429 12.96 17.58 -6.57
C HIS A 429 12.07 16.33 -6.71
N ASP A 430 10.91 16.50 -7.29
CA ASP A 430 10.18 15.41 -7.92
C ASP A 430 10.83 15.08 -9.26
N LEU A 431 11.01 13.80 -9.58
CA LEU A 431 11.61 13.34 -10.83
C LEU A 431 10.57 12.63 -11.69
N PHE A 432 10.50 13.02 -12.94
CA PHE A 432 9.65 12.41 -13.97
C PHE A 432 10.51 11.72 -15.01
N PHE A 433 10.24 10.44 -15.26
CA PHE A 433 10.75 9.68 -16.39
C PHE A 433 9.70 9.72 -17.48
N VAL A 434 9.89 10.54 -18.49
CA VAL A 434 8.96 10.67 -19.63
C VAL A 434 9.52 9.82 -20.77
N PHE A 435 8.70 8.90 -21.27
CA PHE A 435 9.11 7.97 -22.31
C PHE A 435 8.67 8.49 -23.68
N THR A 436 9.64 8.57 -24.62
CA THR A 436 9.38 9.05 -25.96
C THR A 436 9.94 8.10 -27.00
N GLY A 437 9.27 8.04 -28.16
CA GLY A 437 9.69 7.18 -29.27
C GLY A 437 8.72 7.29 -30.44
N SER A 438 9.06 6.64 -31.54
CA SER A 438 8.27 6.61 -32.77
C SER A 438 7.70 5.21 -33.02
N GLY A 439 6.52 5.14 -33.63
CA GLY A 439 5.84 3.89 -33.97
C GLY A 439 4.57 3.68 -33.14
N SER A 440 3.90 2.57 -33.41
CA SER A 440 2.66 2.13 -32.73
C SER A 440 2.90 1.01 -31.73
N ASP A 441 4.15 0.50 -31.66
CA ASP A 441 4.54 -0.61 -30.80
C ASP A 441 5.09 -0.10 -29.48
N TYR A 442 5.12 -0.96 -28.44
CA TYR A 442 5.79 -0.67 -27.18
C TYR A 442 7.26 -0.33 -27.41
N LEU A 443 7.78 0.60 -26.62
CA LEU A 443 9.11 1.16 -26.81
C LEU A 443 10.18 0.25 -26.21
N PHE A 444 10.11 0.00 -24.91
CA PHE A 444 11.09 -0.78 -24.17
C PHE A 444 10.54 -1.18 -22.79
N ASN A 445 11.24 -2.10 -22.12
CA ASN A 445 11.07 -2.44 -20.71
C ASN A 445 12.14 -1.72 -19.88
N PHE A 446 11.81 -1.36 -18.63
CA PHE A 446 12.64 -0.60 -17.71
C PHE A 446 12.68 -1.30 -16.35
N ASP A 447 13.90 -1.71 -15.89
CA ASP A 447 14.08 -2.58 -14.72
C ASP A 447 14.54 -1.78 -13.50
N TRP A 448 15.64 -1.02 -13.62
CA TRP A 448 16.15 -0.21 -12.53
C TRP A 448 16.92 1.02 -13.05
N TRP A 449 17.17 1.97 -12.11
CA TRP A 449 17.92 3.18 -12.39
C TRP A 449 18.77 3.64 -11.21
N GLN A 450 19.79 4.45 -11.50
CA GLN A 450 20.70 5.05 -10.52
C GLN A 450 21.37 6.29 -11.09
N PHE A 451 21.54 7.32 -10.24
CA PHE A 451 22.36 8.50 -10.57
C PHE A 451 23.80 8.37 -10.05
N SER A 452 24.70 9.20 -10.59
CA SER A 452 26.12 9.31 -10.16
C SER A 452 26.60 10.75 -10.20
#